data_9d378c2d49c1b69b981e0d8097c973e8
#
_entry.id   9d378c2d49c1b69b981e0d8097c973e8
#
_cell.length_a   1.000
_cell.length_b   1.000
_cell.length_c   1.000
_cell.angle_alpha   90.00
_cell.angle_beta   90.00
_cell.angle_gamma   90.00
#
_symmetry.space_group_name_H-M   'P 1'
#
loop_
_entity.id
_entity.type
_entity.pdbx_description
1 polymer ?
#
loop_
_entity_poly.entity_id
_entity_poly.type
_entity_poly.pdbx_seq_one_letter_code
_entity_poly.pdbx_strand_id
1 'polypeptide(L)'
;MTNYKVLNGNAIKFIAIVAMTIDHVAWAIFPGYPHKWLPIAMHIIGRITMPTMCFFVAEGFFHTRDVNKYTMRMFLFAIISHFAFEIEWYGFRGWHEFIPYYYNYDGSQTSVIWTLAWGLVMLRVAYSEKIKSCWAKTLLICLICVVSFPGDWSCVASLLVLSFGTYRGCLWKQTLWLVFYVGVFGYTFLPYEPLYATLQLSVVLSIPILMLYNGQRGSNPKFNAFMKWFFYLYYPLHLALIGVLKTYHLLPIYR
;
A
#
# COMPACT_ATOMS: atom_id res chain seq x y z
N MET A 1 3.55 -0.35 34.44
CA MET A 1 2.93 -0.37 33.11
C MET A 1 3.78 -1.23 32.21
N THR A 2 3.29 -2.40 31.81
CA THR A 2 3.99 -3.32 30.91
C THR A 2 4.25 -2.62 29.57
N ASN A 3 5.51 -2.51 29.18
CA ASN A 3 5.91 -1.87 27.94
C ASN A 3 5.62 -2.85 26.78
N TYR A 4 4.40 -2.81 26.23
CA TYR A 4 3.96 -3.71 25.15
C TYR A 4 4.51 -3.34 23.76
N LYS A 5 5.30 -2.26 23.66
CA LYS A 5 5.94 -1.82 22.41
C LYS A 5 7.20 -2.64 22.14
N VAL A 6 7.03 -3.84 21.62
CA VAL A 6 8.09 -4.84 21.51
C VAL A 6 8.62 -5.03 20.07
N LEU A 7 7.88 -4.57 19.04
CA LEU A 7 8.25 -4.76 17.65
C LEU A 7 8.93 -3.54 17.06
N ASN A 8 10.05 -3.74 16.40
CA ASN A 8 10.69 -2.69 15.62
C ASN A 8 10.10 -2.59 14.21
N GLY A 9 10.39 -1.50 13.49
CA GLY A 9 9.84 -1.24 12.18
C GLY A 9 10.18 -2.29 11.12
N ASN A 10 11.35 -2.93 11.20
CA ASN A 10 11.70 -4.01 10.26
C ASN A 10 10.85 -5.25 10.48
N ALA A 11 10.60 -5.63 11.75
CA ALA A 11 9.75 -6.78 12.07
C ALA A 11 8.31 -6.57 11.58
N ILE A 12 7.71 -5.40 11.83
CA ILE A 12 6.35 -5.10 11.40
C ILE A 12 6.25 -5.07 9.86
N LYS A 13 7.23 -4.48 9.18
CA LYS A 13 7.27 -4.50 7.71
C LYS A 13 7.41 -5.92 7.16
N PHE A 14 8.16 -6.78 7.84
CA PHE A 14 8.28 -8.19 7.44
C PHE A 14 6.94 -8.93 7.59
N ILE A 15 6.20 -8.70 8.69
CA ILE A 15 4.83 -9.21 8.86
C ILE A 15 3.94 -8.74 7.70
N ALA A 16 4.01 -7.45 7.33
CA ALA A 16 3.23 -6.90 6.23
C ALA A 16 3.61 -7.53 4.88
N ILE A 17 4.90 -7.80 4.61
CA ILE A 17 5.34 -8.52 3.39
C ILE A 17 4.79 -9.93 3.33
N VAL A 18 4.82 -10.68 4.42
CA VAL A 18 4.25 -12.03 4.48
C VAL A 18 2.75 -11.98 4.20
N ALA A 19 2.03 -11.06 4.86
CA ALA A 19 0.60 -10.85 4.64
C ALA A 19 0.28 -10.49 3.18
N MET A 20 1.07 -9.60 2.58
CA MET A 20 0.95 -9.21 1.17
C MET A 20 1.13 -10.40 0.22
N THR A 21 2.16 -11.22 0.48
CA THR A 21 2.41 -12.40 -0.35
C THR A 21 1.26 -13.40 -0.28
N ILE A 22 0.69 -13.62 0.90
CA ILE A 22 -0.48 -14.48 1.09
C ILE A 22 -1.67 -13.95 0.26
N ASP A 23 -1.91 -12.63 0.27
CA ASP A 23 -3.00 -11.99 -0.50
C ASP A 23 -2.81 -12.16 -2.02
N HIS A 24 -1.62 -11.85 -2.55
CA HIS A 24 -1.34 -11.98 -3.99
C HIS A 24 -1.35 -13.44 -4.45
N VAL A 25 -0.89 -14.37 -3.61
CA VAL A 25 -1.02 -15.82 -3.89
C VAL A 25 -2.51 -16.22 -3.90
N ALA A 26 -3.34 -15.67 -2.99
CA ALA A 26 -4.78 -15.94 -3.01
C ALA A 26 -5.41 -15.47 -4.31
N TRP A 27 -5.11 -14.26 -4.78
CA TRP A 27 -5.56 -13.75 -6.07
C TRP A 27 -5.12 -14.61 -7.26
N ALA A 28 -3.89 -15.13 -7.20
CA ALA A 28 -3.34 -15.94 -8.28
C ALA A 28 -3.99 -17.34 -8.36
N ILE A 29 -4.30 -17.95 -7.20
CA ILE A 29 -4.79 -19.33 -7.11
C ILE A 29 -6.32 -19.38 -7.07
N PHE A 30 -6.96 -18.38 -6.44
CA PHE A 30 -8.42 -18.30 -6.26
C PHE A 30 -8.98 -17.00 -6.87
N PRO A 31 -9.03 -16.86 -8.20
CA PRO A 31 -9.51 -15.64 -8.82
C PRO A 31 -10.99 -15.38 -8.49
N GLY A 32 -11.34 -14.10 -8.30
CA GLY A 32 -12.73 -13.65 -8.22
C GLY A 32 -13.42 -13.81 -6.87
N TYR A 33 -12.74 -13.81 -5.74
CA TYR A 33 -13.32 -13.88 -4.37
C TYR A 33 -14.30 -15.04 -4.15
N PRO A 34 -13.89 -16.30 -4.34
CA PRO A 34 -14.80 -17.42 -4.10
C PRO A 34 -15.21 -17.47 -2.62
N HIS A 35 -16.49 -17.79 -2.37
CA HIS A 35 -17.07 -17.92 -1.03
C HIS A 35 -16.59 -19.20 -0.33
N LYS A 36 -15.26 -19.36 -0.20
CA LYS A 36 -14.59 -20.46 0.49
C LYS A 36 -13.76 -19.89 1.64
N TRP A 37 -13.68 -20.62 2.76
CA TRP A 37 -13.02 -20.12 3.97
C TRP A 37 -11.53 -19.79 3.76
N LEU A 38 -10.81 -20.60 2.98
CA LEU A 38 -9.37 -20.43 2.79
C LEU A 38 -9.00 -19.14 2.06
N PRO A 39 -9.51 -18.84 0.83
CA PRO A 39 -9.22 -17.55 0.18
C PRO A 39 -9.72 -16.36 0.99
N ILE A 40 -10.86 -16.45 1.65
CA ILE A 40 -11.36 -15.38 2.54
C ILE A 40 -10.33 -15.11 3.66
N ALA A 41 -9.84 -16.14 4.34
CA ALA A 41 -8.83 -15.98 5.40
C ALA A 41 -7.53 -15.38 4.86
N MET A 42 -7.07 -15.80 3.66
CA MET A 42 -5.88 -15.25 3.03
C MET A 42 -6.04 -13.76 2.70
N HIS A 43 -7.19 -13.34 2.17
CA HIS A 43 -7.50 -11.94 1.91
C HIS A 43 -7.61 -11.11 3.20
N ILE A 44 -8.24 -11.63 4.26
CA ILE A 44 -8.29 -10.98 5.58
C ILE A 44 -6.88 -10.69 6.09
N ILE A 45 -5.97 -11.67 6.04
CA ILE A 45 -4.57 -11.49 6.44
C ILE A 45 -3.90 -10.43 5.56
N GLY A 46 -4.12 -10.48 4.26
CA GLY A 46 -3.55 -9.55 3.30
C GLY A 46 -3.87 -8.08 3.56
N ARG A 47 -5.07 -7.79 4.07
CA ARG A 47 -5.51 -6.42 4.38
C ARG A 47 -4.65 -5.69 5.43
N ILE A 48 -3.85 -6.39 6.21
CA ILE A 48 -2.88 -5.81 7.15
C ILE A 48 -1.81 -4.97 6.42
N THR A 49 -1.50 -5.31 5.17
CA THR A 49 -0.35 -4.77 4.42
C THR A 49 -0.49 -3.28 4.15
N MET A 50 -1.59 -2.86 3.52
CA MET A 50 -1.74 -1.48 3.03
C MET A 50 -1.65 -0.44 4.15
N PRO A 51 -2.41 -0.54 5.27
CA PRO A 51 -2.30 0.44 6.36
C PRO A 51 -0.90 0.46 6.98
N THR A 52 -0.28 -0.72 7.12
CA THR A 52 1.08 -0.84 7.66
C THR A 52 2.09 -0.13 6.78
N MET A 53 2.00 -0.29 5.46
CA MET A 53 2.90 0.41 4.52
C MET A 53 2.65 1.91 4.50
N CYS A 54 1.40 2.37 4.51
CA CYS A 54 1.06 3.79 4.63
C CYS A 54 1.65 4.41 5.89
N PHE A 55 1.52 3.71 7.03
CA PHE A 55 2.11 4.15 8.31
C PHE A 55 3.63 4.31 8.20
N PHE A 56 4.34 3.32 7.64
CA PHE A 56 5.80 3.40 7.52
C PHE A 56 6.29 4.36 6.45
N VAL A 57 5.50 4.68 5.43
CA VAL A 57 5.82 5.77 4.50
C VAL A 57 5.73 7.11 5.23
N ALA A 58 4.70 7.32 6.03
CA ALA A 58 4.56 8.51 6.87
C ALA A 58 5.69 8.62 7.90
N GLU A 59 6.01 7.55 8.64
CA GLU A 59 7.15 7.53 9.57
C GLU A 59 8.48 7.82 8.84
N GLY A 60 8.66 7.27 7.64
CA GLY A 60 9.83 7.51 6.81
C GLY A 60 10.02 8.97 6.44
N PHE A 61 8.94 9.73 6.24
CA PHE A 61 8.99 11.17 5.97
C PHE A 61 9.67 11.93 7.11
N PHE A 62 9.36 11.62 8.37
CA PHE A 62 9.91 12.30 9.53
C PHE A 62 11.33 11.82 9.92
N HIS A 63 11.72 10.62 9.49
CA HIS A 63 13.01 10.04 9.81
C HIS A 63 14.06 10.18 8.70
N THR A 64 13.67 10.62 7.50
CA THR A 64 14.62 10.77 6.41
C THR A 64 15.42 12.07 6.51
N ARG A 65 16.71 12.02 6.16
CA ARG A 65 17.56 13.22 6.07
C ARG A 65 17.25 14.06 4.80
N ASP A 66 16.75 13.41 3.76
CA ASP A 66 16.49 14.02 2.46
C ASP A 66 15.17 13.49 1.89
N VAL A 67 14.12 14.28 2.07
CA VAL A 67 12.77 13.95 1.59
C VAL A 67 12.72 13.93 0.06
N ASN A 68 13.54 14.74 -0.64
CA ASN A 68 13.55 14.75 -2.10
C ASN A 68 14.07 13.42 -2.64
N LYS A 69 15.20 12.95 -2.12
CA LYS A 69 15.74 11.64 -2.49
C LYS A 69 14.80 10.50 -2.11
N TYR A 70 14.09 10.62 -1.01
CA TYR A 70 13.10 9.63 -0.60
C TYR A 70 11.93 9.59 -1.59
N THR A 71 11.35 10.74 -1.92
CA THR A 71 10.27 10.86 -2.89
C THR A 71 10.68 10.34 -4.28
N MET A 72 11.88 10.72 -4.75
CA MET A 72 12.39 10.26 -6.04
C MET A 72 12.57 8.74 -6.10
N ARG A 73 13.09 8.12 -5.02
CA ARG A 73 13.14 6.64 -4.92
C ARG A 73 11.75 6.02 -4.97
N MET A 74 10.78 6.58 -4.27
CA MET A 74 9.40 6.06 -4.29
C MET A 74 8.82 6.07 -5.69
N PHE A 75 8.98 7.17 -6.45
CA PHE A 75 8.52 7.23 -7.84
C PHE A 75 9.29 6.28 -8.77
N LEU A 76 10.61 6.16 -8.61
CA LEU A 76 11.40 5.19 -9.38
C LEU A 76 10.87 3.78 -9.19
N PHE A 77 10.64 3.37 -7.93
CA PHE A 77 10.08 2.05 -7.65
C PHE A 77 8.59 1.93 -8.01
N ALA A 78 7.83 3.03 -8.03
CA ALA A 78 6.47 3.03 -8.55
C ALA A 78 6.44 2.67 -10.05
N ILE A 79 7.35 3.26 -10.85
CA ILE A 79 7.48 2.96 -12.28
C ILE A 79 7.90 1.49 -12.48
N ILE A 80 8.92 1.00 -11.77
CA ILE A 80 9.36 -0.39 -11.87
C ILE A 80 8.22 -1.35 -11.47
N SER A 81 7.51 -1.01 -10.40
CA SER A 81 6.42 -1.83 -9.87
C SER A 81 5.18 -1.81 -10.76
N HIS A 82 4.98 -0.77 -11.56
CA HIS A 82 3.91 -0.73 -12.55
C HIS A 82 4.01 -1.89 -13.53
N PHE A 83 5.18 -2.10 -14.13
CA PHE A 83 5.39 -3.21 -15.07
C PHE A 83 5.17 -4.58 -14.40
N ALA A 84 5.65 -4.76 -13.17
CA ALA A 84 5.44 -5.99 -12.43
C ALA A 84 3.96 -6.24 -12.10
N PHE A 85 3.23 -5.18 -11.76
CA PHE A 85 1.80 -5.20 -11.48
C PHE A 85 1.00 -5.59 -12.73
N GLU A 86 1.31 -4.99 -13.89
CA GLU A 86 0.66 -5.31 -15.16
C GLU A 86 0.90 -6.78 -15.55
N ILE A 87 2.14 -7.29 -15.37
CA ILE A 87 2.44 -8.69 -15.62
C ILE A 87 1.63 -9.63 -14.71
N GLU A 88 1.46 -9.29 -13.45
CA GLU A 88 0.67 -10.09 -12.51
C GLU A 88 -0.81 -10.17 -12.91
N TRP A 89 -1.40 -9.03 -13.24
CA TRP A 89 -2.85 -8.95 -13.51
C TRP A 89 -3.20 -9.40 -14.92
N TYR A 90 -2.46 -8.96 -15.93
CA TYR A 90 -2.81 -9.11 -17.33
C TYR A 90 -1.86 -10.02 -18.13
N GLY A 91 -0.77 -10.49 -17.51
CA GLY A 91 0.27 -11.25 -18.20
C GLY A 91 1.11 -10.39 -19.15
N PHE A 92 1.83 -11.03 -20.07
CA PHE A 92 2.62 -10.33 -21.10
C PHE A 92 1.72 -9.93 -22.27
N ARG A 93 1.20 -8.71 -22.25
CA ARG A 93 0.41 -8.10 -23.32
C ARG A 93 1.24 -7.07 -24.09
N GLY A 94 0.63 -6.30 -24.97
CA GLY A 94 1.31 -5.27 -25.74
C GLY A 94 1.92 -4.15 -24.89
N TRP A 95 2.95 -3.48 -25.43
CA TRP A 95 3.68 -2.44 -24.71
C TRP A 95 2.81 -1.26 -24.23
N HIS A 96 1.71 -0.97 -24.92
CA HIS A 96 0.77 0.09 -24.54
C HIS A 96 0.07 -0.17 -23.22
N GLU A 97 0.01 -1.40 -22.76
CA GLU A 97 -0.55 -1.78 -21.45
C GLU A 97 0.40 -1.45 -20.30
N PHE A 98 1.65 -1.14 -20.61
CA PHE A 98 2.64 -0.70 -19.64
C PHE A 98 2.66 0.83 -19.41
N ILE A 99 1.73 1.59 -20.01
CA ILE A 99 1.64 3.03 -19.82
C ILE A 99 0.69 3.32 -18.65
N PRO A 100 1.17 3.94 -17.55
CA PRO A 100 0.31 4.39 -16.48
C PRO A 100 -0.77 5.32 -17.04
N TYR A 101 -2.02 5.19 -16.57
CA TYR A 101 -3.19 5.93 -17.05
C TYR A 101 -3.70 5.55 -18.44
N TYR A 102 -3.16 4.53 -19.08
CA TYR A 102 -3.81 3.96 -20.25
C TYR A 102 -5.00 3.13 -19.78
N TYR A 103 -6.19 3.68 -19.90
CA TYR A 103 -7.43 2.98 -19.59
C TYR A 103 -7.77 2.07 -20.76
N ASN A 104 -7.45 0.79 -20.64
CA ASN A 104 -8.18 -0.23 -21.36
C ASN A 104 -9.59 -0.33 -20.77
N TYR A 105 -10.53 -0.87 -21.55
CA TYR A 105 -11.92 -1.09 -21.15
C TYR A 105 -12.05 -1.81 -19.79
N ASP A 106 -11.01 -2.51 -19.36
CA ASP A 106 -10.90 -3.28 -18.12
C ASP A 106 -10.35 -2.48 -16.93
N GLY A 107 -10.12 -1.16 -17.08
CA GLY A 107 -9.66 -0.29 -16.00
C GLY A 107 -8.25 -0.62 -15.52
N SER A 108 -7.26 -0.59 -16.43
CA SER A 108 -5.85 -0.81 -16.04
C SER A 108 -5.44 0.15 -14.95
N GLN A 109 -4.98 -0.40 -13.83
CA GLN A 109 -4.52 0.31 -12.66
C GLN A 109 -2.99 0.24 -12.61
N THR A 110 -2.39 1.08 -11.81
CA THR A 110 -0.96 0.98 -11.48
C THR A 110 -0.79 0.52 -10.03
N SER A 111 0.42 0.15 -9.67
CA SER A 111 0.74 -0.43 -8.37
C SER A 111 0.48 0.53 -7.18
N VAL A 112 0.28 -0.03 -5.99
CA VAL A 112 0.12 0.73 -4.73
C VAL A 112 1.33 1.63 -4.42
N ILE A 113 2.53 1.34 -4.92
CA ILE A 113 3.71 2.19 -4.73
C ILE A 113 3.49 3.59 -5.34
N TRP A 114 2.72 3.69 -6.44
CA TRP A 114 2.31 4.97 -7.04
C TRP A 114 1.52 5.81 -6.03
N THR A 115 0.50 5.24 -5.41
CA THR A 115 -0.32 5.96 -4.42
C THR A 115 0.46 6.31 -3.16
N LEU A 116 1.37 5.44 -2.70
CA LEU A 116 2.26 5.71 -1.58
C LEU A 116 3.24 6.86 -1.88
N ALA A 117 3.77 6.94 -3.11
CA ALA A 117 4.64 8.04 -3.54
C ALA A 117 3.89 9.37 -3.54
N TRP A 118 2.65 9.41 -4.04
CA TRP A 118 1.81 10.60 -3.99
C TRP A 118 1.38 10.97 -2.57
N GLY A 119 1.15 9.99 -1.70
CA GLY A 119 0.93 10.23 -0.27
C GLY A 119 2.10 10.95 0.40
N LEU A 120 3.34 10.61 0.00
CA LEU A 120 4.53 11.32 0.45
C LEU A 120 4.57 12.77 -0.08
N VAL A 121 4.12 13.01 -1.31
CA VAL A 121 3.97 14.38 -1.85
C VAL A 121 2.88 15.16 -1.10
N MET A 122 1.75 14.52 -0.75
CA MET A 122 0.72 15.15 0.10
C MET A 122 1.29 15.63 1.43
N LEU A 123 2.13 14.80 2.11
CA LEU A 123 2.81 15.21 3.34
C LEU A 123 3.73 16.41 3.10
N ARG A 124 4.49 16.43 2.01
CA ARG A 124 5.34 17.58 1.65
C ARG A 124 4.53 18.85 1.45
N VAL A 125 3.37 18.77 0.80
CA VAL A 125 2.45 19.92 0.63
C VAL A 125 1.91 20.37 1.97
N ALA A 126 1.43 19.44 2.80
CA ALA A 126 0.84 19.75 4.11
C ALA A 126 1.85 20.44 5.05
N TYR A 127 3.10 19.95 5.08
CA TYR A 127 4.17 20.47 5.93
C TYR A 127 5.03 21.56 5.24
N SER A 128 4.65 22.01 4.05
CA SER A 128 5.38 23.07 3.35
C SER A 128 5.19 24.42 4.05
N GLU A 129 6.30 25.06 4.43
CA GLU A 129 6.32 26.45 4.92
C GLU A 129 6.22 27.48 3.79
N LYS A 130 6.55 27.07 2.55
CA LYS A 130 6.47 27.94 1.37
C LYS A 130 5.02 28.20 0.96
N ILE A 131 4.13 27.24 1.16
CA ILE A 131 2.70 27.34 0.85
C ILE A 131 1.98 27.78 2.12
N LYS A 132 1.75 29.09 2.26
CA LYS A 132 1.10 29.65 3.45
C LYS A 132 -0.43 29.51 3.43
N SER A 133 -1.03 29.52 2.25
CA SER A 133 -2.49 29.43 2.09
C SER A 133 -3.00 28.02 2.35
N CYS A 134 -3.92 27.88 3.29
CA CYS A 134 -4.60 26.62 3.58
C CYS A 134 -5.40 26.15 2.36
N TRP A 135 -6.09 27.05 1.67
CA TRP A 135 -6.82 26.75 0.45
C TRP A 135 -5.93 26.19 -0.67
N ALA A 136 -4.74 26.78 -0.85
CA ALA A 136 -3.78 26.28 -1.84
C ALA A 136 -3.29 24.88 -1.48
N LYS A 137 -3.01 24.59 -0.20
CA LYS A 137 -2.67 23.24 0.25
C LYS A 137 -3.81 22.25 -0.02
N THR A 138 -5.04 22.62 0.33
CA THR A 138 -6.22 21.78 0.11
C THR A 138 -6.41 21.48 -1.38
N LEU A 139 -6.35 22.51 -2.24
CA LEU A 139 -6.47 22.35 -3.69
C LEU A 139 -5.39 21.40 -4.25
N LEU A 140 -4.14 21.56 -3.81
CA LEU A 140 -3.04 20.69 -4.24
C LEU A 140 -3.26 19.24 -3.77
N ILE A 141 -3.76 19.02 -2.55
CA ILE A 141 -4.09 17.69 -2.05
C ILE A 141 -5.23 17.07 -2.88
N CYS A 142 -6.27 17.84 -3.22
CA CYS A 142 -7.34 17.37 -4.10
C CYS A 142 -6.82 17.00 -5.50
N LEU A 143 -5.93 17.81 -6.09
CA LEU A 143 -5.29 17.48 -7.37
C LEU A 143 -4.45 16.20 -7.27
N ILE A 144 -3.72 16.02 -6.16
CA ILE A 144 -2.96 14.79 -5.93
C ILE A 144 -3.89 13.58 -5.78
N CYS A 145 -5.09 13.73 -5.18
CA CYS A 145 -6.09 12.65 -5.16
C CYS A 145 -6.45 12.20 -6.58
N VAL A 146 -6.67 13.14 -7.50
CA VAL A 146 -6.98 12.82 -8.90
C VAL A 146 -5.82 12.08 -9.57
N VAL A 147 -4.57 12.55 -9.38
CA VAL A 147 -3.38 11.94 -9.98
C VAL A 147 -3.04 10.58 -9.37
N SER A 148 -3.35 10.36 -8.11
CA SER A 148 -3.11 9.07 -7.44
C SER A 148 -4.25 8.06 -7.65
N PHE A 149 -5.41 8.52 -8.15
CA PHE A 149 -6.62 7.69 -8.30
C PHE A 149 -6.42 6.39 -9.10
N PRO A 150 -5.64 6.35 -10.21
CA PRO A 150 -5.43 5.11 -10.97
C PRO A 150 -4.58 4.05 -10.27
N GLY A 151 -4.00 4.35 -9.14
CA GLY A 151 -3.21 3.39 -8.38
C GLY A 151 -4.07 2.40 -7.61
N ASP A 152 -3.54 1.23 -7.34
CA ASP A 152 -4.15 0.27 -6.43
C ASP A 152 -4.46 0.94 -5.08
N TRP A 153 -5.63 0.66 -4.51
CA TRP A 153 -6.24 1.39 -3.39
C TRP A 153 -6.59 2.86 -3.68
N SER A 154 -6.58 3.28 -4.95
CA SER A 154 -6.98 4.61 -5.38
C SER A 154 -6.28 5.73 -4.55
N CYS A 155 -6.85 6.90 -4.43
CA CYS A 155 -6.32 7.98 -3.57
C CYS A 155 -6.38 7.68 -2.06
N VAL A 156 -7.07 6.62 -1.64
CA VAL A 156 -7.23 6.24 -0.23
C VAL A 156 -5.88 5.96 0.43
N ALA A 157 -4.98 5.23 -0.23
CA ALA A 157 -3.65 4.99 0.33
C ALA A 157 -2.85 6.28 0.48
N SER A 158 -2.96 7.24 -0.46
CA SER A 158 -2.31 8.56 -0.37
C SER A 158 -2.85 9.37 0.81
N LEU A 159 -4.17 9.39 0.99
CA LEU A 159 -4.84 10.07 2.12
C LEU A 159 -4.50 9.42 3.46
N LEU A 160 -4.31 8.10 3.49
CA LEU A 160 -3.87 7.41 4.70
C LEU A 160 -2.44 7.77 5.08
N VAL A 161 -1.52 7.86 4.11
CA VAL A 161 -0.15 8.36 4.37
C VAL A 161 -0.21 9.78 4.96
N LEU A 162 -1.02 10.67 4.36
CA LEU A 162 -1.23 12.03 4.88
C LEU A 162 -1.75 12.01 6.31
N SER A 163 -2.79 11.23 6.60
CA SER A 163 -3.42 11.18 7.93
C SER A 163 -2.51 10.57 8.97
N PHE A 164 -1.78 9.49 8.64
CA PHE A 164 -0.82 8.90 9.55
C PHE A 164 0.32 9.85 9.91
N GLY A 165 0.77 10.66 8.95
CA GLY A 165 1.77 11.70 9.20
C GLY A 165 1.21 12.87 10.01
N THR A 166 0.03 13.39 9.64
CA THR A 166 -0.61 14.52 10.33
C THR A 166 -0.94 14.20 11.79
N TYR A 167 -1.42 12.99 12.05
CA TYR A 167 -1.77 12.53 13.40
C TYR A 167 -0.70 11.61 14.02
N ARG A 168 0.56 11.83 13.66
CA ARG A 168 1.69 11.06 14.17
C ARG A 168 1.71 11.04 15.70
N GLY A 169 1.86 9.85 16.28
CA GLY A 169 1.86 9.65 17.74
C GLY A 169 0.45 9.58 18.36
N CYS A 170 -0.61 9.81 17.60
CA CYS A 170 -1.99 9.76 18.07
C CYS A 170 -2.76 8.61 17.37
N LEU A 171 -2.53 7.37 17.85
CA LEU A 171 -3.02 6.16 17.18
C LEU A 171 -4.54 6.13 17.00
N TRP A 172 -5.32 6.65 17.97
CA TRP A 172 -6.78 6.65 17.86
C TRP A 172 -7.28 7.53 16.70
N LYS A 173 -6.62 8.69 16.43
CA LYS A 173 -6.95 9.53 15.27
C LYS A 173 -6.53 8.85 13.96
N GLN A 174 -5.36 8.21 13.96
CA GLN A 174 -4.91 7.42 12.81
C GLN A 174 -5.88 6.28 12.50
N THR A 175 -6.37 5.58 13.52
CA THR A 175 -7.39 4.52 13.40
C THR A 175 -8.72 5.07 12.88
N LEU A 176 -9.17 6.21 13.40
CA LEU A 176 -10.42 6.83 12.95
C LEU A 176 -10.39 7.13 11.44
N TRP A 177 -9.31 7.75 10.96
CA TRP A 177 -9.15 8.05 9.54
C TRP A 177 -8.96 6.79 8.69
N LEU A 178 -8.28 5.77 9.21
CA LEU A 178 -8.17 4.48 8.53
C LEU A 178 -9.55 3.87 8.28
N VAL A 179 -10.36 3.76 9.33
CA VAL A 179 -11.71 3.17 9.23
C VAL A 179 -12.61 4.03 8.33
N PHE A 180 -12.53 5.35 8.44
CA PHE A 180 -13.31 6.26 7.62
C PHE A 180 -12.99 6.11 6.12
N TYR A 181 -11.73 6.26 5.73
CA TYR A 181 -11.37 6.19 4.30
C TYR A 181 -11.59 4.81 3.70
N VAL A 182 -11.25 3.75 4.44
CA VAL A 182 -11.47 2.39 3.93
C VAL A 182 -12.95 2.02 3.96
N GLY A 183 -13.73 2.53 4.91
CA GLY A 183 -15.17 2.39 4.93
C GLY A 183 -15.85 3.04 3.72
N VAL A 184 -15.45 4.28 3.37
CA VAL A 184 -15.93 4.96 2.16
C VAL A 184 -15.51 4.19 0.91
N PHE A 185 -14.25 3.74 0.82
CA PHE A 185 -13.76 2.94 -0.30
C PHE A 185 -14.55 1.63 -0.45
N GLY A 186 -14.72 0.88 0.63
CA GLY A 186 -15.50 -0.37 0.61
C GLY A 186 -16.96 -0.13 0.22
N TYR A 187 -17.57 0.95 0.71
CA TYR A 187 -18.95 1.31 0.36
C TYR A 187 -19.16 1.48 -1.15
N THR A 188 -18.18 2.00 -1.90
CA THR A 188 -18.27 2.16 -3.36
C THR A 188 -18.38 0.82 -4.10
N PHE A 189 -17.87 -0.27 -3.52
CA PHE A 189 -17.91 -1.62 -4.09
C PHE A 189 -19.12 -2.44 -3.62
N LEU A 190 -19.80 -2.01 -2.57
CA LEU A 190 -20.90 -2.78 -1.96
C LEU A 190 -21.99 -3.22 -2.93
N PRO A 191 -22.41 -2.40 -3.94
CA PRO A 191 -23.43 -2.81 -4.91
C PRO A 191 -22.95 -3.85 -5.92
N TYR A 192 -21.63 -3.96 -6.15
CA TYR A 192 -21.05 -4.80 -7.21
C TYR A 192 -20.37 -6.05 -6.64
N GLU A 193 -19.62 -5.90 -5.55
CA GLU A 193 -18.80 -6.94 -4.93
C GLU A 193 -18.91 -6.89 -3.41
N PRO A 194 -20.04 -7.33 -2.80
CA PRO A 194 -20.29 -7.19 -1.36
C PRO A 194 -19.24 -7.88 -0.49
N LEU A 195 -18.71 -9.05 -0.93
CA LEU A 195 -17.66 -9.76 -0.19
C LEU A 195 -16.37 -8.95 -0.20
N TYR A 196 -15.95 -8.43 -1.34
CA TYR A 196 -14.79 -7.54 -1.43
C TYR A 196 -14.95 -6.32 -0.52
N ALA A 197 -16.10 -5.65 -0.58
CA ALA A 197 -16.41 -4.48 0.23
C ALA A 197 -16.26 -4.77 1.74
N THR A 198 -16.79 -5.89 2.21
CA THR A 198 -16.73 -6.27 3.63
C THR A 198 -15.31 -6.69 4.05
N LEU A 199 -14.56 -7.37 3.19
CA LEU A 199 -13.17 -7.75 3.44
C LEU A 199 -12.26 -6.54 3.64
N GLN A 200 -12.57 -5.38 3.04
CA GLN A 200 -11.77 -4.17 3.24
C GLN A 200 -11.74 -3.75 4.73
N LEU A 201 -12.80 -3.99 5.49
CA LEU A 201 -12.83 -3.65 6.93
C LEU A 201 -11.80 -4.42 7.75
N SER A 202 -11.26 -5.53 7.23
CA SER A 202 -10.21 -6.31 7.89
C SER A 202 -8.89 -5.56 8.04
N VAL A 203 -8.73 -4.37 7.40
CA VAL A 203 -7.59 -3.46 7.64
C VAL A 203 -7.42 -3.10 9.12
N VAL A 204 -8.48 -3.17 9.93
CA VAL A 204 -8.42 -2.93 11.38
C VAL A 204 -7.48 -3.89 12.11
N LEU A 205 -7.19 -5.06 11.53
CA LEU A 205 -6.21 -6.02 12.07
C LEU A 205 -4.77 -5.48 12.05
N SER A 206 -4.50 -4.44 11.28
CA SER A 206 -3.21 -3.74 11.34
C SER A 206 -3.01 -2.94 12.64
N ILE A 207 -4.10 -2.52 13.30
CA ILE A 207 -4.06 -1.64 14.47
C ILE A 207 -3.30 -2.29 15.64
N PRO A 208 -3.65 -3.51 16.10
CA PRO A 208 -2.91 -4.15 17.19
C PRO A 208 -1.43 -4.36 16.85
N ILE A 209 -1.10 -4.61 15.58
CA ILE A 209 0.30 -4.75 15.14
C ILE A 209 1.03 -3.40 15.25
N LEU A 210 0.41 -2.30 14.82
CA LEU A 210 0.96 -0.96 14.94
C LEU A 210 1.08 -0.49 16.40
N MET A 211 0.20 -0.95 17.29
CA MET A 211 0.31 -0.70 18.74
C MET A 211 1.61 -1.27 19.34
N LEU A 212 2.11 -2.37 18.79
CA LEU A 212 3.34 -3.01 19.23
C LEU A 212 4.60 -2.30 18.75
N TYR A 213 4.48 -1.26 17.91
CA TYR A 213 5.61 -0.52 17.37
C TYR A 213 6.36 0.26 18.45
N ASN A 214 7.65 0.00 18.58
CA ASN A 214 8.52 0.61 19.59
C ASN A 214 9.18 1.93 19.16
N GLY A 215 8.83 2.46 17.98
CA GLY A 215 9.41 3.69 17.44
C GLY A 215 10.80 3.53 16.82
N GLN A 216 11.38 2.33 16.83
CA GLN A 216 12.73 2.07 16.33
C GLN A 216 12.68 1.26 15.03
N ARG A 217 13.66 1.50 14.16
CA ARG A 217 13.79 0.73 12.91
C ARG A 217 14.35 -0.67 13.15
N GLY A 218 15.32 -0.79 14.03
CA GLY A 218 16.08 -1.97 14.39
C GLY A 218 17.48 -1.54 14.91
N SER A 219 18.11 -2.39 15.71
CA SER A 219 19.39 -2.07 16.39
C SER A 219 20.61 -2.15 15.47
N ASN A 220 20.60 -3.01 14.45
CA ASN A 220 21.75 -3.23 13.56
C ASN A 220 21.69 -2.35 12.31
N PRO A 221 22.62 -1.37 12.13
CA PRO A 221 22.61 -0.47 10.98
C PRO A 221 22.80 -1.17 9.62
N LYS A 222 23.64 -2.21 9.55
CA LYS A 222 23.86 -2.99 8.31
C LYS A 222 22.60 -3.73 7.92
N PHE A 223 21.94 -4.39 8.87
CA PHE A 223 20.66 -5.06 8.66
C PHE A 223 19.57 -4.07 8.26
N ASN A 224 19.52 -2.89 8.87
CA ASN A 224 18.59 -1.83 8.49
C ASN A 224 18.80 -1.35 7.03
N ALA A 225 20.06 -1.28 6.58
CA ALA A 225 20.40 -0.91 5.21
C ALA A 225 19.96 -2.01 4.22
N PHE A 226 20.22 -3.28 4.53
CA PHE A 226 19.76 -4.43 3.76
C PHE A 226 18.23 -4.45 3.65
N MET A 227 17.53 -4.39 4.79
CA MET A 227 16.06 -4.43 4.83
C MET A 227 15.41 -3.28 4.05
N LYS A 228 16.07 -2.10 4.00
CA LYS A 228 15.57 -0.99 3.16
C LYS A 228 15.46 -1.39 1.69
N TRP A 229 16.53 -1.96 1.13
CA TRP A 229 16.55 -2.38 -0.27
C TRP A 229 15.69 -3.62 -0.51
N PHE A 230 15.70 -4.56 0.44
CA PHE A 230 14.84 -5.73 0.41
C PHE A 230 13.36 -5.34 0.24
N PHE A 231 12.85 -4.38 1.02
CA PHE A 231 11.46 -3.92 0.90
C PHE A 231 11.15 -3.27 -0.44
N TYR A 232 12.08 -2.51 -1.00
CA TYR A 232 11.88 -1.89 -2.31
C TYR A 232 11.87 -2.93 -3.45
N LEU A 233 12.77 -3.90 -3.42
CA LEU A 233 12.92 -4.89 -4.46
C LEU A 233 11.88 -6.01 -4.36
N TYR A 234 11.52 -6.40 -3.15
CA TYR A 234 10.59 -7.50 -2.94
C TYR A 234 9.24 -7.27 -3.62
N TYR A 235 8.70 -6.04 -3.53
CA TYR A 235 7.39 -5.73 -4.08
C TYR A 235 7.32 -5.98 -5.60
N PRO A 236 8.15 -5.40 -6.46
CA PRO A 236 8.09 -5.71 -7.89
C PRO A 236 8.50 -7.15 -8.21
N LEU A 237 9.44 -7.74 -7.47
CA LEU A 237 9.92 -9.08 -7.76
C LEU A 237 8.88 -10.17 -7.50
N HIS A 238 8.13 -10.10 -6.38
CA HIS A 238 7.12 -11.11 -6.10
C HIS A 238 5.92 -11.02 -7.06
N LEU A 239 5.50 -9.78 -7.44
CA LEU A 239 4.46 -9.58 -8.45
C LEU A 239 4.87 -10.15 -9.81
N ALA A 240 6.09 -9.82 -10.28
CA ALA A 240 6.62 -10.36 -11.52
C ALA A 240 6.70 -11.89 -11.48
N LEU A 241 7.17 -12.47 -10.37
CA LEU A 241 7.22 -13.93 -10.19
C LEU A 241 5.84 -14.57 -10.29
N ILE A 242 4.86 -14.03 -9.56
CA ILE A 242 3.48 -14.55 -9.58
C ILE A 242 2.89 -14.41 -10.99
N GLY A 243 3.10 -13.28 -11.66
CA GLY A 243 2.61 -13.03 -13.01
C GLY A 243 3.22 -14.00 -14.04
N VAL A 244 4.52 -14.27 -13.94
CA VAL A 244 5.20 -15.29 -14.77
C VAL A 244 4.61 -16.67 -14.51
N LEU A 245 4.47 -17.08 -13.24
CA LEU A 245 3.91 -18.38 -12.89
C LEU A 245 2.45 -18.55 -13.38
N LYS A 246 1.63 -17.49 -13.33
CA LYS A 246 0.28 -17.47 -13.90
C LYS A 246 0.31 -17.64 -15.43
N THR A 247 1.16 -16.86 -16.10
CA THR A 247 1.24 -16.85 -17.57
C THR A 247 1.63 -18.22 -18.13
N TYR A 248 2.53 -18.92 -17.47
CA TYR A 248 2.96 -20.26 -17.88
C TYR A 248 2.14 -21.41 -17.26
N HIS A 249 1.00 -21.11 -16.63
CA HIS A 249 0.10 -22.08 -16.00
C HIS A 249 0.79 -23.01 -14.97
N LEU A 250 1.80 -22.48 -14.28
CA LEU A 250 2.55 -23.22 -13.26
C LEU A 250 1.89 -23.18 -11.87
N LEU A 251 0.84 -22.37 -11.70
CA LEU A 251 0.04 -22.30 -10.48
C LEU A 251 -1.27 -23.10 -10.64
N PRO A 252 -1.68 -23.86 -9.61
CA PRO A 252 -3.00 -24.49 -9.59
C PRO A 252 -4.06 -23.38 -9.47
N ILE A 253 -4.95 -23.28 -10.47
CA ILE A 253 -6.07 -22.33 -10.43
C ILE A 253 -7.32 -23.09 -9.98
N TYR A 254 -7.85 -22.73 -8.82
CA TYR A 254 -9.11 -23.28 -8.30
C TYR A 254 -10.25 -22.33 -8.64
N ARG A 255 -11.10 -22.75 -9.56
CA ARG A 255 -12.33 -22.03 -9.96
C ARG A 255 -13.51 -22.40 -9.06
#